data_c2deb92cf0150a89ef456a7061c5398c
#
_entry.id   c2deb92cf0150a89ef456a7061c5398c
#
_cell.length_a   1.000
_cell.length_b   1.000
_cell.length_c   1.000
_cell.angle_alpha   90.00
_cell.angle_beta   90.00
_cell.angle_gamma   90.00
#
_symmetry.space_group_name_H-M   'P 1'
#
loop_
_entity.id
_entity.type
_entity.pdbx_description
1 polymer ?
#
loop_
_entity_poly.entity_id
_entity_poly.type
_entity_poly.pdbx_seq_one_letter_code
_entity_poly.pdbx_strand_id
1 'polypeptide(L)'
;MQLIKDNYIKKIIKYFYKFIVKMLLFECVIVNKKKIRIKSKIYLVNSQKEAEKNIFLKSYFKNNIEKYDRFKSSKFVFLKKNNDLIASGWICSKKIATWNIEEIDKKINIKNKKILYDFETNKKYRNKGYYTLILILIQNKYLKKNLLIYTQADNYPAVKAITNAGFKFKYSLKKF
;
A
#
# COMPACT_ATOMS: atom_id res chain seq x y z
N MET A 1 36.62 26.31 -5.15
CA MET A 1 36.87 24.85 -5.23
C MET A 1 36.23 24.05 -4.06
N GLN A 2 36.04 24.63 -2.88
CA GLN A 2 35.45 24.00 -1.70
C GLN A 2 33.93 23.70 -1.84
N LEU A 3 33.16 24.63 -2.38
CA LEU A 3 31.70 24.51 -2.61
C LEU A 3 31.29 23.40 -3.57
N ILE A 4 32.16 23.01 -4.52
CA ILE A 4 31.88 21.91 -5.48
C ILE A 4 32.08 20.56 -4.81
N LYS A 5 33.07 20.44 -3.91
CA LYS A 5 33.29 19.22 -3.11
C LYS A 5 32.13 18.92 -2.17
N ASP A 6 31.59 19.93 -1.50
CA ASP A 6 30.47 19.77 -0.56
C ASP A 6 29.18 19.32 -1.24
N ASN A 7 28.92 19.79 -2.45
CA ASN A 7 27.78 19.33 -3.25
C ASN A 7 27.94 17.88 -3.75
N TYR A 8 29.17 17.48 -4.06
CA TYR A 8 29.45 16.11 -4.49
C TYR A 8 29.33 15.11 -3.32
N ILE A 9 29.86 15.48 -2.16
CA ILE A 9 29.75 14.67 -0.92
C ILE A 9 28.28 14.56 -0.49
N LYS A 10 27.52 15.64 -0.51
CA LYS A 10 26.07 15.60 -0.23
C LYS A 10 25.29 14.73 -1.22
N LYS A 11 25.66 14.73 -2.51
CA LYS A 11 25.09 13.81 -3.50
C LYS A 11 25.47 12.35 -3.23
N ILE A 12 26.71 12.08 -2.87
CA ILE A 12 27.19 10.71 -2.54
C ILE A 12 26.51 10.21 -1.27
N ILE A 13 26.43 11.03 -0.22
CA ILE A 13 25.72 10.69 1.03
C ILE A 13 24.23 10.44 0.73
N LYS A 14 23.58 11.29 -0.09
CA LYS A 14 22.20 11.10 -0.52
C LYS A 14 22.00 9.84 -1.38
N TYR A 15 23.02 9.45 -2.16
CA TYR A 15 23.06 8.22 -2.93
C TYR A 15 23.23 6.99 -2.03
N PHE A 16 24.13 7.05 -1.04
CA PHE A 16 24.31 6.00 -0.02
C PHE A 16 23.08 5.86 0.88
N TYR A 17 22.44 6.96 1.27
CA TYR A 17 21.16 6.89 2.00
C TYR A 17 20.02 6.28 1.17
N LYS A 18 20.04 6.43 -0.17
CA LYS A 18 19.12 5.74 -1.06
C LYS A 18 19.36 4.22 -1.12
N PHE A 19 20.59 3.75 -0.89
CA PHE A 19 20.90 2.32 -0.85
C PHE A 19 20.43 1.62 0.42
N ILE A 20 20.16 2.37 1.50
CA ILE A 20 19.54 1.79 2.71
C ILE A 20 18.03 1.93 2.56
N VAL A 21 17.44 1.13 1.69
CA VAL A 21 15.98 1.05 1.62
C VAL A 21 15.48 0.57 2.97
N LYS A 22 14.84 1.46 3.70
CA LYS A 22 14.23 1.18 4.99
C LYS A 22 12.72 1.07 4.79
N MET A 23 12.20 -0.10 5.07
CA MET A 23 10.77 -0.33 5.08
C MET A 23 10.21 -0.19 6.47
N LEU A 24 9.06 0.45 6.61
CA LEU A 24 8.31 0.55 7.85
C LEU A 24 7.11 -0.38 7.78
N LEU A 25 6.98 -1.26 8.77
CA LEU A 25 5.83 -2.13 8.94
C LEU A 25 4.87 -1.54 9.97
N PHE A 26 3.59 -1.52 9.62
CA PHE A 26 2.50 -1.06 10.48
C PHE A 26 1.49 -2.18 10.67
N GLU A 27 0.86 -2.21 11.84
CA GLU A 27 -0.18 -3.17 12.18
C GLU A 27 -1.45 -2.46 12.65
N CYS A 28 -2.60 -2.94 12.18
CA CYS A 28 -3.89 -2.55 12.70
C CYS A 28 -4.24 -3.47 13.87
N VAL A 29 -4.13 -2.98 15.09
CA VAL A 29 -4.35 -3.77 16.31
C VAL A 29 -5.81 -3.73 16.72
N ILE A 30 -6.46 -2.58 16.65
CA ILE A 30 -7.87 -2.37 17.04
C ILE A 30 -8.47 -1.31 16.13
N VAL A 31 -9.57 -1.64 15.50
CA VAL A 31 -10.37 -0.65 14.79
C VAL A 31 -11.31 0.00 15.80
N ASN A 32 -10.96 1.18 16.28
CA ASN A 32 -11.97 2.06 16.83
C ASN A 32 -12.93 2.40 15.68
N LYS A 33 -14.17 1.95 15.78
CA LYS A 33 -15.25 2.27 14.84
C LYS A 33 -15.48 3.79 14.83
N LYS A 34 -14.57 4.56 14.21
CA LYS A 34 -14.93 5.89 13.78
C LYS A 34 -16.08 5.68 12.82
N LYS A 35 -17.29 6.02 13.23
CA LYS A 35 -18.46 6.11 12.34
C LYS A 35 -18.13 7.19 11.31
N ILE A 36 -17.40 6.77 10.27
CA ILE A 36 -17.13 7.64 9.15
C ILE A 36 -18.43 7.67 8.37
N ARG A 37 -19.16 8.79 8.44
CA ARG A 37 -20.31 9.09 7.59
C ARG A 37 -19.85 9.34 6.15
N ILE A 38 -19.18 8.34 5.55
CA ILE A 38 -18.72 8.45 4.17
C ILE A 38 -19.61 7.56 3.31
N LYS A 39 -20.30 8.16 2.36
CA LYS A 39 -21.07 7.48 1.30
C LYS A 39 -20.16 6.71 0.30
N SER A 40 -18.88 6.55 0.60
CA SER A 40 -17.91 5.87 -0.27
C SER A 40 -17.87 4.37 0.01
N LYS A 41 -17.83 3.59 -1.06
CA LYS A 41 -17.79 2.12 -1.03
C LYS A 41 -16.49 1.65 -1.67
N ILE A 42 -15.83 0.66 -1.04
CA ILE A 42 -14.74 -0.08 -1.70
C ILE A 42 -15.31 -1.20 -2.56
N TYR A 43 -14.64 -1.43 -3.67
CA TYR A 43 -14.89 -2.54 -4.58
C TYR A 43 -13.75 -3.54 -4.46
N LEU A 44 -14.07 -4.82 -4.57
CA LEU A 44 -13.11 -5.91 -4.54
C LEU A 44 -13.23 -6.70 -5.83
N VAL A 45 -12.10 -7.06 -6.40
CA VAL A 45 -11.97 -7.93 -7.57
C VAL A 45 -11.09 -9.11 -7.18
N ASN A 46 -11.57 -10.31 -7.44
CA ASN A 46 -10.96 -11.52 -6.92
C ASN A 46 -10.15 -12.30 -7.98
N SER A 47 -10.32 -11.97 -9.26
CA SER A 47 -9.68 -12.67 -10.36
C SER A 47 -9.41 -11.75 -11.55
N GLN A 48 -8.47 -12.17 -12.39
CA GLN A 48 -8.17 -11.50 -13.65
C GLN A 48 -9.42 -11.39 -14.53
N LYS A 49 -10.19 -12.48 -14.68
CA LYS A 49 -11.42 -12.51 -15.48
C LYS A 49 -12.45 -11.48 -15.01
N GLU A 50 -12.55 -11.26 -13.68
CA GLU A 50 -13.43 -10.23 -13.11
C GLU A 50 -12.89 -8.82 -13.39
N ALA A 51 -11.57 -8.63 -13.35
CA ALA A 51 -10.94 -7.35 -13.68
C ALA A 51 -11.12 -6.97 -15.15
N GLU A 52 -10.98 -7.92 -16.07
CA GLU A 52 -11.13 -7.72 -17.51
C GLU A 52 -12.56 -7.37 -17.91
N LYS A 53 -13.56 -7.91 -17.22
CA LYS A 53 -14.98 -7.58 -17.42
C LYS A 53 -15.33 -6.20 -16.89
N ASN A 54 -14.51 -5.64 -16.01
CA ASN A 54 -14.79 -4.34 -15.41
C ASN A 54 -14.21 -3.22 -16.27
N ILE A 55 -15.10 -2.44 -16.90
CA ILE A 55 -14.72 -1.38 -17.85
C ILE A 55 -13.73 -0.36 -17.25
N PHE A 56 -13.84 -0.08 -15.94
CA PHE A 56 -12.95 0.86 -15.24
C PHE A 56 -11.55 0.29 -15.03
N LEU A 57 -11.43 -1.03 -14.89
CA LEU A 57 -10.18 -1.70 -14.61
C LEU A 57 -9.47 -2.14 -15.87
N LYS A 58 -10.19 -2.32 -16.98
CA LYS A 58 -9.61 -2.75 -18.25
C LYS A 58 -8.46 -1.84 -18.70
N SER A 59 -8.64 -0.52 -18.65
CA SER A 59 -7.59 0.46 -18.98
C SER A 59 -6.44 0.41 -17.97
N TYR A 60 -6.74 0.32 -16.66
CA TYR A 60 -5.73 0.22 -15.62
C TYR A 60 -4.83 -1.00 -15.80
N PHE A 61 -5.40 -2.19 -15.99
CA PHE A 61 -4.65 -3.42 -16.14
C PHE A 61 -3.98 -3.56 -17.51
N LYS A 62 -4.51 -2.92 -18.58
CA LYS A 62 -3.80 -2.84 -19.87
C LYS A 62 -2.42 -2.21 -19.73
N ASN A 63 -2.29 -1.21 -18.85
CA ASN A 63 -1.04 -0.50 -18.58
C ASN A 63 -0.23 -1.11 -17.41
N ASN A 64 -0.70 -2.21 -16.81
CA ASN A 64 -0.10 -2.86 -15.65
C ASN A 64 -0.31 -4.38 -15.74
N ILE A 65 0.06 -4.96 -16.90
CA ILE A 65 -0.19 -6.38 -17.20
C ILE A 65 0.50 -7.29 -16.17
N GLU A 66 1.67 -6.92 -15.71
CA GLU A 66 2.45 -7.63 -14.69
C GLU A 66 1.70 -7.81 -13.37
N LYS A 67 0.74 -6.93 -13.09
CA LYS A 67 -0.08 -7.01 -11.87
C LYS A 67 -1.14 -8.11 -11.90
N TYR A 68 -1.42 -8.71 -13.06
CA TYR A 68 -2.37 -9.83 -13.14
C TYR A 68 -1.93 -11.05 -12.34
N ASP A 69 -0.64 -11.32 -12.26
CA ASP A 69 -0.11 -12.44 -11.49
C ASP A 69 -0.46 -12.37 -9.99
N ARG A 70 -0.72 -11.18 -9.48
CA ARG A 70 -1.11 -10.95 -8.09
C ARG A 70 -2.47 -11.57 -7.74
N PHE A 71 -3.35 -11.78 -8.73
CA PHE A 71 -4.62 -12.47 -8.49
C PHE A 71 -4.45 -13.93 -8.06
N LYS A 72 -3.28 -14.55 -8.28
CA LYS A 72 -2.95 -15.88 -7.78
C LYS A 72 -2.99 -15.98 -6.25
N SER A 73 -2.74 -14.87 -5.54
CA SER A 73 -2.63 -14.84 -4.08
C SER A 73 -3.40 -13.70 -3.41
N SER A 74 -3.89 -12.74 -4.17
CA SER A 74 -4.42 -11.49 -3.64
C SER A 74 -5.69 -11.04 -4.34
N LYS A 75 -6.40 -10.13 -3.70
CA LYS A 75 -7.56 -9.44 -4.25
C LYS A 75 -7.20 -7.99 -4.51
N PHE A 76 -7.63 -7.48 -5.64
CA PHE A 76 -7.52 -6.05 -5.93
C PHE A 76 -8.65 -5.29 -5.24
N VAL A 77 -8.32 -4.19 -4.58
CA VAL A 77 -9.29 -3.33 -3.91
C VAL A 77 -9.17 -1.92 -4.46
N PHE A 78 -10.30 -1.26 -4.68
CA PHE A 78 -10.28 0.09 -5.23
C PHE A 78 -11.46 0.96 -4.77
N LEU A 79 -11.24 2.26 -4.89
CA LEU A 79 -12.25 3.31 -4.83
C LEU A 79 -12.47 3.89 -6.23
N LYS A 80 -13.72 4.15 -6.58
CA LYS A 80 -14.08 4.88 -7.80
C LYS A 80 -14.98 6.06 -7.49
N LYS A 81 -14.92 7.07 -8.34
CA LYS A 81 -15.87 8.18 -8.38
C LYS A 81 -16.20 8.44 -9.84
N ASN A 82 -17.49 8.38 -10.17
CA ASN A 82 -17.93 8.37 -11.58
C ASN A 82 -17.20 7.25 -12.35
N ASN A 83 -16.46 7.60 -13.40
CA ASN A 83 -15.69 6.67 -14.22
C ASN A 83 -14.19 6.68 -13.92
N ASP A 84 -13.75 7.30 -12.83
CA ASP A 84 -12.34 7.39 -12.45
C ASP A 84 -11.99 6.40 -11.35
N LEU A 85 -10.87 5.68 -11.52
CA LEU A 85 -10.18 4.97 -10.47
C LEU A 85 -9.45 6.00 -9.59
N ILE A 86 -9.87 6.13 -8.32
CA ILE A 86 -9.34 7.12 -7.39
C ILE A 86 -8.12 6.61 -6.64
N ALA A 87 -8.29 5.48 -6.01
CA ALA A 87 -7.25 4.81 -5.22
C ALA A 87 -7.43 3.31 -5.31
N SER A 88 -6.33 2.58 -5.28
CA SER A 88 -6.32 1.14 -5.38
C SER A 88 -5.17 0.52 -4.59
N GLY A 89 -5.21 -0.79 -4.43
CA GLY A 89 -4.17 -1.58 -3.82
C GLY A 89 -4.51 -3.06 -3.77
N TRP A 90 -3.71 -3.82 -3.08
CA TRP A 90 -3.84 -5.27 -3.01
C TRP A 90 -3.97 -5.76 -1.58
N ILE A 91 -4.75 -6.83 -1.41
CA ILE A 91 -4.93 -7.53 -0.14
C ILE A 91 -4.58 -8.99 -0.36
N CYS A 92 -3.52 -9.48 0.26
CA CYS A 92 -3.21 -10.90 0.23
C CYS A 92 -4.37 -11.68 0.86
N SER A 93 -4.97 -12.59 0.08
CA SER A 93 -6.14 -13.38 0.48
C SER A 93 -5.79 -14.81 0.83
N LYS A 94 -4.64 -15.34 0.39
CA LYS A 94 -4.17 -16.68 0.75
C LYS A 94 -3.76 -16.74 2.22
N LYS A 95 -3.94 -17.91 2.82
CA LYS A 95 -3.37 -18.24 4.12
C LYS A 95 -1.91 -18.64 3.91
N ILE A 96 -1.02 -17.67 4.03
CA ILE A 96 0.44 -17.88 3.97
C ILE A 96 1.05 -17.51 5.32
N ALA A 97 2.13 -18.20 5.69
CA ALA A 97 2.82 -17.94 6.94
C ALA A 97 3.82 -16.78 6.81
N THR A 98 4.40 -16.61 5.63
CA THR A 98 5.43 -15.61 5.36
C THR A 98 5.10 -14.79 4.13
N TRP A 99 5.56 -13.55 4.12
CA TRP A 99 5.47 -12.61 3.00
C TRP A 99 6.85 -12.08 2.67
N ASN A 100 7.23 -12.08 1.38
CA ASN A 100 8.46 -11.46 0.93
C ASN A 100 8.22 -9.99 0.61
N ILE A 101 9.02 -9.10 1.20
CA ILE A 101 9.09 -7.68 0.84
C ILE A 101 10.20 -7.55 -0.21
N GLU A 102 9.83 -7.56 -1.48
CA GLU A 102 10.74 -7.64 -2.62
C GLU A 102 11.75 -6.49 -2.63
N GLU A 103 11.34 -5.27 -2.23
CA GLU A 103 12.18 -4.08 -2.25
C GLU A 103 13.43 -4.20 -1.36
N ILE A 104 13.38 -5.06 -0.37
CA ILE A 104 14.49 -5.29 0.57
C ILE A 104 14.92 -6.76 0.66
N ASP A 105 14.27 -7.62 -0.14
CA ASP A 105 14.48 -9.08 -0.14
C ASP A 105 14.41 -9.71 1.27
N LYS A 106 13.37 -9.36 2.02
CA LYS A 106 13.17 -9.91 3.37
C LYS A 106 11.81 -10.54 3.54
N LYS A 107 11.82 -11.72 4.16
CA LYS A 107 10.61 -12.43 4.56
C LYS A 107 10.17 -12.00 5.96
N ILE A 108 8.89 -11.67 6.09
CA ILE A 108 8.24 -11.38 7.37
C ILE A 108 7.21 -12.45 7.70
N ASN A 109 7.05 -12.74 8.99
CA ASN A 109 6.00 -13.65 9.46
C ASN A 109 4.66 -12.90 9.46
N ILE A 110 3.68 -13.45 8.71
CA ILE A 110 2.32 -12.92 8.62
C ILE A 110 1.26 -13.95 9.00
N LYS A 111 1.65 -15.00 9.75
CA LYS A 111 0.73 -16.06 10.19
C LYS A 111 -0.57 -15.45 10.76
N ASN A 112 -1.70 -15.89 10.22
CA ASN A 112 -3.05 -15.40 10.58
C ASN A 112 -3.31 -13.90 10.34
N LYS A 113 -2.48 -13.24 9.51
CA LYS A 113 -2.62 -11.82 9.15
C LYS A 113 -2.88 -11.67 7.65
N LYS A 114 -3.45 -10.54 7.27
CA LYS A 114 -3.56 -10.11 5.87
C LYS A 114 -2.58 -8.98 5.63
N ILE A 115 -1.82 -9.07 4.54
CA ILE A 115 -0.93 -8.00 4.13
C ILE A 115 -1.63 -7.12 3.09
N LEU A 116 -1.52 -5.82 3.31
CA LEU A 116 -1.93 -4.77 2.39
C LEU A 116 -0.67 -4.21 1.73
N TYR A 117 -0.66 -4.12 0.40
CA TYR A 117 0.53 -3.71 -0.34
C TYR A 117 0.19 -3.04 -1.66
N ASP A 118 1.17 -2.34 -2.24
CA ASP A 118 1.07 -1.63 -3.52
C ASP A 118 -0.17 -0.72 -3.62
N PHE A 119 -0.35 0.10 -2.58
CA PHE A 119 -1.43 1.09 -2.58
C PHE A 119 -1.00 2.37 -3.28
N GLU A 120 -1.86 2.83 -4.16
CA GLU A 120 -1.65 4.06 -4.91
C GLU A 120 -2.92 4.93 -4.95
N THR A 121 -2.71 6.22 -5.14
CA THR A 121 -3.78 7.19 -5.42
C THR A 121 -3.49 7.86 -6.74
N ASN A 122 -4.46 7.87 -7.63
CA ASN A 122 -4.38 8.54 -8.92
C ASN A 122 -3.96 10.01 -8.73
N LYS A 123 -3.02 10.48 -9.52
CA LYS A 123 -2.42 11.82 -9.41
C LYS A 123 -3.45 12.93 -9.26
N LYS A 124 -4.54 12.89 -10.03
CA LYS A 124 -5.67 13.85 -9.99
C LYS A 124 -6.38 13.93 -8.63
N TYR A 125 -6.25 12.87 -7.81
CA TYR A 125 -6.95 12.73 -6.54
C TYR A 125 -6.03 12.72 -5.31
N ARG A 126 -4.73 12.98 -5.50
CA ARG A 126 -3.77 13.09 -4.39
C ARG A 126 -4.09 14.28 -3.48
N ASN A 127 -3.56 14.25 -2.26
CA ASN A 127 -3.73 15.26 -1.21
C ASN A 127 -5.18 15.49 -0.75
N LYS A 128 -6.12 14.61 -1.14
CA LYS A 128 -7.55 14.67 -0.77
C LYS A 128 -7.96 13.60 0.24
N GLY A 129 -7.00 12.91 0.88
CA GLY A 129 -7.26 11.90 1.91
C GLY A 129 -7.77 10.54 1.41
N TYR A 130 -7.83 10.30 0.11
CA TYR A 130 -8.38 9.04 -0.43
C TYR A 130 -7.56 7.80 -0.07
N TYR A 131 -6.24 7.95 0.13
CA TYR A 131 -5.43 6.83 0.59
C TYR A 131 -5.82 6.43 2.03
N THR A 132 -5.93 7.39 2.92
CA THR A 132 -6.44 7.15 4.29
C THR A 132 -7.84 6.54 4.26
N LEU A 133 -8.72 7.06 3.41
CA LEU A 133 -10.09 6.59 3.28
C LEU A 133 -10.18 5.12 2.86
N ILE A 134 -9.44 4.71 1.82
CA ILE A 134 -9.47 3.31 1.36
C ILE A 134 -9.00 2.36 2.47
N LEU A 135 -7.95 2.73 3.21
CA LEU A 135 -7.44 1.94 4.33
C LEU A 135 -8.48 1.78 5.45
N ILE A 136 -9.19 2.87 5.82
CA ILE A 136 -10.25 2.81 6.83
C ILE A 136 -11.40 1.92 6.37
N LEU A 137 -11.82 2.03 5.11
CA LEU A 137 -12.89 1.19 4.57
C LEU A 137 -12.49 -0.29 4.52
N ILE A 138 -11.22 -0.60 4.25
CA ILE A 138 -10.69 -1.96 4.34
C ILE A 138 -10.73 -2.46 5.78
N GLN A 139 -10.29 -1.66 6.76
CA GLN A 139 -10.36 -2.02 8.17
C GLN A 139 -11.80 -2.35 8.59
N ASN A 140 -12.77 -1.51 8.19
CA ASN A 140 -14.18 -1.72 8.50
C ASN A 140 -14.74 -3.01 7.87
N LYS A 141 -14.30 -3.35 6.64
CA LYS A 141 -14.72 -4.58 5.95
C LYS A 141 -14.12 -5.83 6.57
N TYR A 142 -12.88 -5.76 7.03
CA TYR A 142 -12.13 -6.88 7.59
C TYR A 142 -12.06 -6.83 9.11
N LEU A 143 -13.12 -6.35 9.77
CA LEU A 143 -13.26 -6.28 11.23
C LEU A 143 -12.65 -7.51 11.93
N LYS A 144 -11.83 -7.29 12.96
CA LYS A 144 -11.15 -8.32 13.77
C LYS A 144 -10.03 -9.10 13.07
N LYS A 145 -9.63 -8.76 11.85
CA LYS A 145 -8.48 -9.40 11.21
C LYS A 145 -7.25 -8.53 11.34
N ASN A 146 -6.18 -9.12 11.84
CA ASN A 146 -4.88 -8.44 11.92
C ASN A 146 -4.42 -8.06 10.51
N LEU A 147 -4.47 -6.77 10.21
CA LEU A 147 -4.00 -6.22 8.95
C LEU A 147 -2.58 -5.68 9.14
N LEU A 148 -1.70 -6.02 8.23
CA LEU A 148 -0.38 -5.45 8.10
C LEU A 148 -0.31 -4.61 6.84
N ILE A 149 0.44 -3.53 6.90
CA ILE A 149 0.80 -2.71 5.74
C ILE A 149 2.24 -2.25 5.89
N TYR A 150 2.96 -2.15 4.78
CA TYR A 150 4.31 -1.63 4.78
C TYR A 150 4.48 -0.53 3.73
N THR A 151 5.46 0.32 3.93
CA THR A 151 5.85 1.37 2.99
C THR A 151 7.32 1.74 3.19
N GLN A 152 7.93 2.36 2.21
CA GLN A 152 9.26 2.94 2.33
C GLN A 152 9.27 4.07 3.37
N ALA A 153 10.34 4.17 4.13
CA ALA A 153 10.46 5.14 5.23
C ALA A 153 10.46 6.60 4.74
N ASP A 154 10.93 6.83 3.52
CA ASP A 154 10.98 8.13 2.85
C ASP A 154 9.68 8.49 2.11
N ASN A 155 8.72 7.55 2.03
CA ASN A 155 7.39 7.83 1.50
C ASN A 155 6.50 8.48 2.57
N TYR A 156 6.87 9.71 2.97
CA TYR A 156 6.16 10.46 4.00
C TYR A 156 4.64 10.59 3.78
N PRO A 157 4.13 10.81 2.55
CA PRO A 157 2.70 10.84 2.31
C PRO A 157 2.01 9.51 2.65
N ALA A 158 2.63 8.38 2.32
CA ALA A 158 2.08 7.06 2.65
C ALA A 158 2.13 6.80 4.16
N VAL A 159 3.26 7.10 4.83
CA VAL A 159 3.40 6.98 6.29
C VAL A 159 2.29 7.77 6.99
N LYS A 160 2.10 9.04 6.61
CA LYS A 160 1.04 9.90 7.18
C LYS A 160 -0.36 9.32 6.96
N ALA A 161 -0.64 8.83 5.75
CA ALA A 161 -1.95 8.26 5.43
C ALA A 161 -2.24 6.96 6.21
N ILE A 162 -1.24 6.08 6.36
CA ILE A 162 -1.30 4.83 7.12
C ILE A 162 -1.55 5.14 8.60
N THR A 163 -0.79 6.06 9.18
CA THR A 163 -0.95 6.47 10.59
C THR A 163 -2.32 7.11 10.83
N ASN A 164 -2.76 8.01 9.94
CA ASN A 164 -4.07 8.65 10.02
C ASN A 164 -5.23 7.64 9.88
N ALA A 165 -5.02 6.53 9.16
CA ALA A 165 -5.97 5.44 9.08
C ALA A 165 -6.02 4.60 10.38
N GLY A 166 -5.16 4.85 11.37
CA GLY A 166 -5.16 4.17 12.66
C GLY A 166 -4.25 2.95 12.74
N PHE A 167 -3.40 2.74 11.74
CA PHE A 167 -2.34 1.73 11.84
C PHE A 167 -1.24 2.22 12.78
N LYS A 168 -0.73 1.32 13.60
CA LYS A 168 0.38 1.62 14.52
C LYS A 168 1.68 1.08 13.93
N PHE A 169 2.75 1.85 14.08
CA PHE A 169 4.09 1.41 13.76
C PHE A 169 4.46 0.17 14.58
N LYS A 170 5.06 -0.80 13.93
CA LYS A 170 5.49 -2.05 14.57
C LYS A 170 7.01 -2.15 14.66
N TYR A 171 7.67 -2.14 13.52
CA TYR A 171 9.14 -2.13 13.43
C TYR A 171 9.60 -1.71 12.03
N SER A 172 10.88 -1.42 11.91
CA SER A 172 11.53 -1.13 10.63
C SER A 172 12.37 -2.31 10.17
N LEU A 173 12.45 -2.46 8.86
CA LEU A 173 13.27 -3.43 8.17
C LEU A 173 14.26 -2.68 7.28
N LYS A 174 15.49 -3.16 7.20
CA LYS A 174 16.53 -2.59 6.33
C LYS A 174 16.97 -3.65 5.33
N LYS A 175 17.32 -3.21 4.13
CA LYS A 175 18.15 -3.99 3.23
C LYS A 175 19.59 -3.89 3.77
N PHE A 176 20.26 -5.01 3.90
CA PHE A 176 21.68 -5.06 4.24
C PHE A 176 22.47 -5.08 2.95
#